data_fc5f760d515988d0a4524e8865b27525
#
_entry.id   fc5f760d515988d0a4524e8865b27525
#
_cell.length_a   1.000
_cell.length_b   1.000
_cell.length_c   1.000
_cell.angle_alpha   90.00
_cell.angle_beta   90.00
_cell.angle_gamma   90.00
#
_symmetry.space_group_name_H-M   'P 1'
#
loop_
_entity.id
_entity.type
_entity.pdbx_description
1 polymer ?
#
loop_
_entity_poly.entity_id
_entity_poly.type
_entity_poly.pdbx_seq_one_letter_code
_entity_poly.pdbx_strand_id
1 'polypeptide(L)'
;MTDITEIIKYPELPVIEIVDDLVLVYKEFMVIRAALQLRLFDWMAAFGPATPEEISQGTGILQEYINALLGMLFYLDIIRKSDEKYLLSPSTNLHFVSTSNYYQGDIITALASDKSPWFDIKTYLTSPQEKKTFEPATEENGAALTEQEIRGMVKNITTVIRRWAGFKKAENFLEIGTGHGLYAIAACQIHPGLNAMVCEKPENAKLLLKNINRFGMEKRIDICSEKHGSLQGTTQYDIILASHSLYGQDEHLPQNLRDISSILKDGGLFISNHWFVRPSEGTGMQGLYELELGMHNRYHTIQNREEFENICKKEGLDIFQTGMMRSAYGESTIHMANKKTAGEGK
;
A
#
# COMPACT_ATOMS: atom_id res chain seq x y z
N MET A 1 47.60 -1.38 -0.88
CA MET A 1 46.97 -2.20 -1.95
C MET A 1 48.02 -2.42 -3.01
N THR A 2 48.40 -3.67 -3.27
CA THR A 2 49.30 -4.02 -4.38
C THR A 2 48.51 -3.75 -5.67
N ASP A 3 49.13 -2.93 -6.53
CA ASP A 3 48.55 -2.63 -7.85
C ASP A 3 48.69 -3.91 -8.71
N ILE A 4 47.60 -4.66 -8.87
CA ILE A 4 47.57 -5.89 -9.65
C ILE A 4 47.20 -5.51 -11.07
N THR A 5 48.19 -5.41 -11.93
CA THR A 5 48.01 -5.05 -13.34
C THR A 5 47.73 -6.28 -14.25
N GLU A 6 47.93 -7.48 -13.75
CA GLU A 6 47.68 -8.72 -14.52
C GLU A 6 46.44 -9.43 -13.97
N ILE A 7 45.37 -9.53 -14.78
CA ILE A 7 44.07 -10.12 -14.39
C ILE A 7 44.23 -11.54 -13.83
N ILE A 8 45.14 -12.36 -14.42
CA ILE A 8 45.33 -13.75 -13.99
C ILE A 8 45.93 -13.89 -12.57
N LYS A 9 46.48 -12.80 -12.03
CA LYS A 9 47.04 -12.75 -10.67
C LYS A 9 46.03 -12.29 -9.61
N TYR A 10 44.81 -11.95 -10.02
CA TYR A 10 43.78 -11.73 -9.02
C TYR A 10 43.48 -13.01 -8.28
N PRO A 11 43.36 -12.96 -6.95
CA PRO A 11 43.01 -14.15 -6.17
C PRO A 11 41.61 -14.61 -6.60
N GLU A 12 41.37 -15.92 -6.56
CA GLU A 12 40.03 -16.44 -6.63
C GLU A 12 39.23 -15.86 -5.47
N LEU A 13 38.23 -15.07 -5.80
CA LEU A 13 37.33 -14.52 -4.79
C LEU A 13 36.16 -15.48 -4.56
N PRO A 14 35.70 -15.59 -3.31
CA PRO A 14 34.48 -16.34 -3.05
C PRO A 14 33.33 -15.74 -3.90
N VAL A 15 32.43 -16.61 -4.32
CA VAL A 15 31.22 -16.20 -5.05
C VAL A 15 30.52 -15.11 -4.27
N ILE A 16 30.25 -13.98 -4.94
CA ILE A 16 29.54 -12.85 -4.32
C ILE A 16 28.04 -13.05 -4.60
N GLU A 17 27.45 -14.04 -3.94
CA GLU A 17 26.05 -14.45 -4.11
C GLU A 17 25.09 -13.25 -4.07
N ILE A 18 25.30 -12.33 -3.12
CA ILE A 18 24.43 -11.14 -3.01
C ILE A 18 24.44 -10.26 -4.26
N VAL A 19 25.56 -10.13 -4.96
CA VAL A 19 25.61 -9.31 -6.20
C VAL A 19 24.92 -10.05 -7.33
N ASP A 20 25.14 -11.33 -7.45
CA ASP A 20 24.54 -12.15 -8.49
C ASP A 20 23.01 -12.22 -8.31
N ASP A 21 22.54 -12.42 -7.08
CA ASP A 21 21.11 -12.41 -6.74
C ASP A 21 20.46 -11.07 -7.06
N LEU A 22 21.08 -9.95 -6.65
CA LEU A 22 20.54 -8.59 -6.94
C LEU A 22 20.48 -8.32 -8.44
N VAL A 23 21.50 -8.70 -9.20
CA VAL A 23 21.53 -8.54 -10.66
C VAL A 23 20.45 -9.40 -11.33
N LEU A 24 20.27 -10.63 -10.86
CA LEU A 24 19.26 -11.54 -11.39
C LEU A 24 17.85 -10.99 -11.11
N VAL A 25 17.53 -10.67 -9.86
CA VAL A 25 16.23 -10.12 -9.45
C VAL A 25 15.89 -8.85 -10.21
N TYR A 26 16.87 -7.96 -10.42
CA TYR A 26 16.65 -6.76 -11.23
C TYR A 26 16.27 -7.08 -12.68
N LYS A 27 16.97 -8.04 -13.32
CA LYS A 27 16.65 -8.48 -14.69
C LYS A 27 15.27 -9.13 -14.78
N GLU A 28 14.92 -9.97 -13.82
CA GLU A 28 13.60 -10.61 -13.70
C GLU A 28 12.49 -9.57 -13.59
N PHE A 29 12.68 -8.58 -12.72
CA PHE A 29 11.76 -7.45 -12.58
C PHE A 29 11.56 -6.70 -13.90
N MET A 30 12.65 -6.42 -14.64
CA MET A 30 12.58 -5.70 -15.92
C MET A 30 11.91 -6.52 -17.02
N VAL A 31 12.06 -7.85 -17.02
CA VAL A 31 11.37 -8.76 -17.95
C VAL A 31 9.85 -8.72 -17.70
N ILE A 32 9.43 -8.83 -16.44
CA ILE A 32 8.00 -8.76 -16.07
C ILE A 32 7.42 -7.39 -16.44
N ARG A 33 8.14 -6.32 -16.11
CA ARG A 33 7.74 -4.95 -16.50
C ARG A 33 7.54 -4.81 -18.00
N ALA A 34 8.48 -5.29 -18.81
CA ALA A 34 8.38 -5.24 -20.26
C ALA A 34 7.17 -6.03 -20.77
N ALA A 35 6.92 -7.23 -20.25
CA ALA A 35 5.76 -8.04 -20.60
C ALA A 35 4.42 -7.34 -20.28
N LEU A 36 4.35 -6.62 -19.13
CA LEU A 36 3.18 -5.80 -18.77
C LEU A 36 2.99 -4.63 -19.73
N GLN A 37 4.06 -3.88 -20.04
CA GLN A 37 4.02 -2.73 -20.97
C GLN A 37 3.64 -3.13 -22.40
N LEU A 38 4.08 -4.31 -22.84
CA LEU A 38 3.71 -4.91 -24.13
C LEU A 38 2.32 -5.56 -24.12
N ARG A 39 1.62 -5.54 -22.98
CA ARG A 39 0.32 -6.18 -22.81
C ARG A 39 0.30 -7.68 -23.16
N LEU A 40 1.44 -8.33 -22.98
CA LEU A 40 1.61 -9.75 -23.29
C LEU A 40 0.61 -10.61 -22.52
N PHE A 41 0.42 -10.34 -21.23
CA PHE A 41 -0.48 -11.13 -20.38
C PHE A 41 -1.96 -10.92 -20.76
N ASP A 42 -2.35 -9.71 -21.12
CA ASP A 42 -3.71 -9.44 -21.64
C ASP A 42 -3.97 -10.18 -22.94
N TRP A 43 -2.99 -10.16 -23.84
CA TRP A 43 -3.10 -10.88 -25.11
C TRP A 43 -3.23 -12.39 -24.89
N MET A 44 -2.36 -12.98 -24.05
CA MET A 44 -2.41 -14.41 -23.73
C MET A 44 -3.70 -14.81 -23.02
N ALA A 45 -4.28 -13.94 -22.20
CA ALA A 45 -5.57 -14.20 -21.56
C ALA A 45 -6.73 -14.21 -22.56
N ALA A 46 -6.67 -13.35 -23.57
CA ALA A 46 -7.73 -13.24 -24.59
C ALA A 46 -7.70 -14.33 -25.64
N PHE A 47 -6.49 -14.77 -26.04
CA PHE A 47 -6.32 -15.68 -27.19
C PHE A 47 -5.93 -17.11 -26.80
N GLY A 48 -5.82 -17.41 -25.49
CA GLY A 48 -5.61 -18.76 -24.97
C GLY A 48 -4.22 -19.32 -25.22
N PRO A 49 -4.02 -20.64 -25.10
CA PRO A 49 -2.72 -21.25 -25.36
C PRO A 49 -2.25 -21.02 -26.80
N ALA A 50 -1.05 -20.45 -26.96
CA ALA A 50 -0.52 -20.05 -28.26
C ALA A 50 0.96 -20.41 -28.43
N THR A 51 1.39 -20.59 -29.67
CA THR A 51 2.80 -20.82 -30.01
C THR A 51 3.61 -19.54 -29.92
N PRO A 52 4.93 -19.60 -29.86
CA PRO A 52 5.78 -18.41 -29.88
C PRO A 52 5.53 -17.51 -31.11
N GLU A 53 5.27 -18.10 -32.26
CA GLU A 53 5.00 -17.39 -33.51
C GLU A 53 3.66 -16.62 -33.42
N GLU A 54 2.61 -17.26 -32.92
CA GLU A 54 1.29 -16.64 -32.70
C GLU A 54 1.39 -15.49 -31.71
N ILE A 55 2.13 -15.67 -30.60
CA ILE A 55 2.37 -14.63 -29.60
C ILE A 55 3.15 -13.44 -30.20
N SER A 56 4.23 -13.73 -30.92
CA SER A 56 5.04 -12.71 -31.60
C SER A 56 4.19 -11.86 -32.54
N GLN A 57 3.40 -12.49 -33.40
CA GLN A 57 2.52 -11.80 -34.34
C GLN A 57 1.44 -10.97 -33.64
N GLY A 58 0.85 -11.49 -32.58
CA GLY A 58 -0.23 -10.83 -31.87
C GLY A 58 0.18 -9.69 -30.96
N THR A 59 1.42 -9.73 -30.45
CA THR A 59 1.95 -8.71 -29.51
C THR A 59 2.91 -7.72 -30.13
N GLY A 60 3.43 -8.02 -31.32
CA GLY A 60 4.49 -7.24 -31.97
C GLY A 60 5.89 -7.47 -31.41
N ILE A 61 6.07 -8.44 -30.51
CA ILE A 61 7.39 -8.82 -30.01
C ILE A 61 8.16 -9.50 -31.14
N LEU A 62 9.39 -9.07 -31.39
CA LEU A 62 10.19 -9.61 -32.47
C LEU A 62 10.45 -11.12 -32.31
N GLN A 63 10.34 -11.85 -33.43
CA GLN A 63 10.49 -13.31 -33.46
C GLN A 63 11.83 -13.80 -32.88
N GLU A 64 12.89 -13.02 -33.05
CA GLU A 64 14.22 -13.34 -32.52
C GLU A 64 14.31 -13.32 -30.99
N TYR A 65 13.40 -12.59 -30.29
CA TYR A 65 13.40 -12.47 -28.82
C TYR A 65 12.31 -13.28 -28.14
N ILE A 66 11.26 -13.70 -28.87
CA ILE A 66 10.07 -14.31 -28.23
C ILE A 66 10.41 -15.56 -27.42
N ASN A 67 11.24 -16.46 -27.97
CA ASN A 67 11.60 -17.69 -27.28
C ASN A 67 12.40 -17.45 -26.01
N ALA A 68 13.30 -16.46 -26.01
CA ALA A 68 14.06 -16.09 -24.83
C ALA A 68 13.16 -15.47 -23.75
N LEU A 69 12.23 -14.58 -24.15
CA LEU A 69 11.26 -13.98 -23.24
C LEU A 69 10.34 -15.03 -22.62
N LEU A 70 9.74 -15.90 -23.43
CA LEU A 70 8.86 -16.97 -22.95
C LEU A 70 9.61 -17.98 -22.07
N GLY A 71 10.87 -18.30 -22.43
CA GLY A 71 11.73 -19.15 -21.60
C GLY A 71 11.97 -18.56 -20.21
N MET A 72 12.22 -17.25 -20.12
CA MET A 72 12.40 -16.56 -18.83
C MET A 72 11.11 -16.50 -18.03
N LEU A 73 9.98 -16.17 -18.65
CA LEU A 73 8.68 -16.15 -17.99
C LEU A 73 8.24 -17.54 -17.51
N PHE A 74 8.61 -18.59 -18.25
CA PHE A 74 8.40 -19.98 -17.85
C PHE A 74 9.27 -20.38 -16.65
N TYR A 75 10.53 -20.00 -16.66
CA TYR A 75 11.44 -20.20 -15.52
C TYR A 75 10.92 -19.56 -14.23
N LEU A 76 10.28 -18.38 -14.33
CA LEU A 76 9.67 -17.66 -13.21
C LEU A 76 8.28 -18.19 -12.80
N ASP A 77 7.79 -19.29 -13.38
CA ASP A 77 6.42 -19.81 -13.19
C ASP A 77 5.29 -18.79 -13.49
N ILE A 78 5.62 -17.76 -14.28
CA ILE A 78 4.65 -16.75 -14.76
C ILE A 78 3.74 -17.36 -15.83
N ILE A 79 4.31 -18.18 -16.71
CA ILE A 79 3.59 -18.91 -17.75
C ILE A 79 3.87 -20.41 -17.63
N ARG A 80 3.00 -21.20 -18.25
CA ARG A 80 3.13 -22.65 -18.36
C ARG A 80 3.28 -23.04 -19.81
N LYS A 81 3.86 -24.22 -20.06
CA LYS A 81 3.96 -24.81 -21.38
C LYS A 81 3.17 -26.09 -21.45
N SER A 82 2.38 -26.28 -22.51
CA SER A 82 1.71 -27.51 -22.85
C SER A 82 1.95 -27.78 -24.31
N ASP A 83 2.71 -28.85 -24.61
CA ASP A 83 3.25 -29.13 -25.92
C ASP A 83 4.07 -27.94 -26.45
N GLU A 84 3.77 -27.44 -27.65
CA GLU A 84 4.44 -26.28 -28.25
C GLU A 84 3.77 -24.94 -27.88
N LYS A 85 2.75 -24.94 -27.01
CA LYS A 85 1.97 -23.75 -26.68
C LYS A 85 2.25 -23.26 -25.25
N TYR A 86 2.21 -21.95 -25.08
CA TYR A 86 2.31 -21.28 -23.78
C TYR A 86 0.96 -20.75 -23.34
N LEU A 87 0.73 -20.77 -22.03
CA LEU A 87 -0.48 -20.27 -21.37
C LEU A 87 -0.11 -19.59 -20.06
N LEU A 88 -0.97 -18.70 -19.58
CA LEU A 88 -0.76 -18.06 -18.28
C LEU A 88 -0.86 -19.05 -17.13
N SER A 89 -0.02 -18.89 -16.10
CA SER A 89 -0.26 -19.56 -14.83
C SER A 89 -1.51 -18.97 -14.17
N PRO A 90 -2.21 -19.72 -13.28
CA PRO A 90 -3.38 -19.21 -12.57
C PRO A 90 -3.09 -17.93 -11.79
N SER A 91 -1.91 -17.83 -11.18
CA SER A 91 -1.46 -16.63 -10.45
C SER A 91 -1.31 -15.44 -11.40
N THR A 92 -0.67 -15.63 -12.56
CA THR A 92 -0.47 -14.58 -13.56
C THR A 92 -1.80 -14.09 -14.13
N ASN A 93 -2.72 -15.01 -14.43
CA ASN A 93 -4.04 -14.63 -14.89
C ASN A 93 -4.81 -13.77 -13.87
N LEU A 94 -4.58 -14.02 -12.58
CA LEU A 94 -5.19 -13.25 -11.51
C LEU A 94 -4.52 -11.89 -11.29
N HIS A 95 -3.18 -11.82 -11.36
CA HIS A 95 -2.43 -10.65 -10.90
C HIS A 95 -1.84 -9.79 -12.01
N PHE A 96 -1.66 -10.30 -13.24
CA PHE A 96 -1.01 -9.57 -14.33
C PHE A 96 -1.91 -9.31 -15.54
N VAL A 97 -3.15 -9.79 -15.54
CA VAL A 97 -4.15 -9.45 -16.55
C VAL A 97 -4.90 -8.20 -16.12
N SER A 98 -4.86 -7.14 -16.93
CA SER A 98 -5.33 -5.80 -16.54
C SER A 98 -6.83 -5.71 -16.25
N THR A 99 -7.62 -6.66 -16.72
CA THR A 99 -9.07 -6.75 -16.44
C THR A 99 -9.41 -7.47 -15.15
N SER A 100 -8.40 -8.06 -14.47
CA SER A 100 -8.61 -8.72 -13.19
C SER A 100 -8.89 -7.72 -12.07
N ASN A 101 -9.79 -8.08 -11.16
CA ASN A 101 -10.02 -7.30 -9.93
C ASN A 101 -8.83 -7.32 -8.97
N TYR A 102 -7.87 -8.23 -9.17
CA TYR A 102 -6.65 -8.38 -8.36
C TYR A 102 -5.39 -8.00 -9.14
N TYR A 103 -5.53 -7.22 -10.20
CA TYR A 103 -4.40 -6.75 -11.01
C TYR A 103 -3.35 -6.04 -10.14
N GLN A 104 -2.07 -6.30 -10.40
CA GLN A 104 -0.92 -5.79 -9.65
C GLN A 104 0.18 -5.23 -10.57
N GLY A 105 -0.14 -4.96 -11.81
CA GLY A 105 0.84 -4.49 -12.81
C GLY A 105 1.22 -3.03 -12.65
N ASP A 106 0.31 -2.20 -12.13
CA ASP A 106 0.56 -0.77 -11.95
C ASP A 106 1.63 -0.53 -10.87
N ILE A 107 1.71 -1.39 -9.84
CA ILE A 107 2.78 -1.33 -8.82
C ILE A 107 4.16 -1.48 -9.48
N ILE A 108 4.31 -2.49 -10.35
CA ILE A 108 5.58 -2.78 -11.03
C ILE A 108 5.95 -1.63 -11.96
N THR A 109 4.97 -1.08 -12.67
CA THR A 109 5.17 0.03 -13.59
C THR A 109 5.54 1.31 -12.84
N ALA A 110 4.84 1.61 -11.75
CA ALA A 110 5.08 2.80 -10.92
C ALA A 110 6.47 2.78 -10.26
N LEU A 111 6.90 1.63 -9.70
CA LEU A 111 8.22 1.49 -9.08
C LEU A 111 9.37 1.74 -10.06
N ALA A 112 9.22 1.35 -11.32
CA ALA A 112 10.23 1.52 -12.35
C ALA A 112 10.06 2.81 -13.18
N SER A 113 9.15 3.69 -12.80
CA SER A 113 8.97 4.99 -13.42
C SER A 113 10.12 5.93 -13.05
N ASP A 114 10.49 6.82 -13.97
CA ASP A 114 11.45 7.91 -13.72
C ASP A 114 10.94 8.93 -12.67
N LYS A 115 9.64 8.91 -12.40
CA LYS A 115 8.98 9.69 -11.34
C LYS A 115 9.00 8.98 -9.99
N SER A 116 9.39 7.70 -9.95
CA SER A 116 9.50 6.96 -8.70
C SER A 116 10.68 7.48 -7.88
N PRO A 117 10.52 7.77 -6.58
CA PRO A 117 11.66 8.13 -5.74
C PRO A 117 12.70 7.01 -5.65
N TRP A 118 12.32 5.77 -5.88
CA TRP A 118 13.23 4.63 -5.95
C TRP A 118 14.14 4.62 -7.16
N PHE A 119 13.75 5.31 -8.24
CA PHE A 119 14.56 5.43 -9.46
C PHE A 119 15.85 6.23 -9.23
N ASP A 120 15.78 7.28 -8.41
CA ASP A 120 16.94 8.11 -8.02
C ASP A 120 17.02 8.31 -6.51
N ILE A 121 17.06 7.21 -5.78
CA ILE A 121 17.17 7.21 -4.31
C ILE A 121 18.39 8.02 -3.82
N LYS A 122 19.49 8.04 -4.60
CA LYS A 122 20.70 8.81 -4.25
C LYS A 122 20.36 10.29 -4.02
N THR A 123 19.62 10.89 -4.93
CA THR A 123 19.21 12.30 -4.82
C THR A 123 18.38 12.53 -3.54
N TYR A 124 17.50 11.62 -3.20
CA TYR A 124 16.73 11.70 -1.96
C TYR A 124 17.61 11.60 -0.69
N LEU A 125 18.62 10.75 -0.71
CA LEU A 125 19.50 10.54 0.43
C LEU A 125 20.54 11.68 0.64
N THR A 126 20.89 12.42 -0.42
CA THR A 126 22.00 13.39 -0.37
C THR A 126 21.57 14.85 -0.51
N SER A 127 20.35 15.11 -0.95
CA SER A 127 19.83 16.46 -1.08
C SER A 127 18.97 16.83 0.12
N PRO A 128 19.25 17.95 0.84
CA PRO A 128 18.30 18.44 1.83
C PRO A 128 16.97 18.68 1.13
N GLN A 129 15.95 17.95 1.54
CA GLN A 129 14.61 18.16 1.03
C GLN A 129 14.15 19.51 1.59
N GLU A 130 14.21 20.58 0.82
CA GLU A 130 13.29 21.69 1.01
C GLU A 130 11.90 21.06 0.95
N LYS A 131 11.03 21.39 1.92
CA LYS A 131 9.66 20.82 2.02
C LYS A 131 8.99 20.79 0.65
N LYS A 132 9.33 19.78 -0.15
CA LYS A 132 8.61 19.53 -1.40
C LYS A 132 7.20 19.19 -0.96
N THR A 133 6.28 20.07 -1.26
CA THR A 133 4.86 19.73 -1.22
C THR A 133 4.73 18.41 -1.99
N PHE A 134 4.19 17.41 -1.33
CA PHE A 134 3.86 16.11 -1.91
C PHE A 134 3.28 16.34 -3.31
N GLU A 135 3.97 15.86 -4.35
CA GLU A 135 3.34 15.83 -5.65
C GLU A 135 2.09 14.96 -5.52
N PRO A 136 0.94 15.47 -5.97
CA PRO A 136 -0.29 14.68 -5.89
C PRO A 136 -0.03 13.31 -6.48
N ALA A 137 -0.61 12.29 -5.88
CA ALA A 137 -0.50 10.93 -6.38
C ALA A 137 -0.80 10.97 -7.88
N THR A 138 0.21 10.74 -8.72
CA THR A 138 -0.02 10.61 -10.15
C THR A 138 -1.08 9.53 -10.34
N GLU A 139 -1.81 9.55 -11.42
CA GLU A 139 -2.85 8.53 -11.66
C GLU A 139 -2.28 7.11 -11.57
N GLU A 140 -1.01 6.94 -12.00
CA GLU A 140 -0.24 5.69 -11.91
C GLU A 140 0.06 5.29 -10.46
N ASN A 141 0.55 6.21 -9.63
CA ASN A 141 0.83 5.93 -8.22
C ASN A 141 -0.45 5.66 -7.43
N GLY A 142 -1.54 6.31 -7.78
CA GLY A 142 -2.85 6.07 -7.18
C GLY A 142 -3.42 4.70 -7.51
N ALA A 143 -3.26 4.23 -8.75
CA ALA A 143 -3.63 2.88 -9.14
C ALA A 143 -2.80 1.84 -8.38
N ALA A 144 -1.48 2.01 -8.30
CA ALA A 144 -0.58 1.15 -7.56
C ALA A 144 -0.96 1.05 -6.07
N LEU A 145 -1.27 2.17 -5.42
CA LEU A 145 -1.73 2.19 -4.03
C LEU A 145 -3.05 1.42 -3.85
N THR A 146 -4.00 1.62 -4.77
CA THR A 146 -5.29 0.90 -4.76
C THR A 146 -5.09 -0.61 -4.91
N GLU A 147 -4.24 -1.04 -5.83
CA GLU A 147 -3.91 -2.45 -6.06
C GLU A 147 -3.31 -3.10 -4.82
N GLN A 148 -2.40 -2.41 -4.18
CA GLN A 148 -1.72 -2.83 -2.98
C GLN A 148 -2.69 -3.11 -1.83
N GLU A 149 -3.61 -2.18 -1.56
CA GLU A 149 -4.58 -2.27 -0.47
C GLU A 149 -5.62 -3.36 -0.72
N ILE A 150 -6.09 -3.52 -1.96
CA ILE A 150 -7.02 -4.60 -2.36
C ILE A 150 -6.39 -5.98 -2.13
N ARG A 151 -5.08 -6.09 -2.23
CA ARG A 151 -4.33 -7.35 -2.08
C ARG A 151 -4.52 -8.04 -0.74
N GLY A 152 -4.90 -7.32 0.32
CA GLY A 152 -5.16 -7.97 1.61
C GLY A 152 -5.59 -7.03 2.73
N MET A 153 -5.05 -5.82 2.83
CA MET A 153 -5.28 -4.92 3.96
C MET A 153 -6.74 -4.49 4.07
N VAL A 154 -7.40 -4.18 2.96
CA VAL A 154 -8.83 -3.83 2.95
C VAL A 154 -9.65 -4.93 3.61
N LYS A 155 -9.44 -6.19 3.22
CA LYS A 155 -10.17 -7.33 3.80
C LYS A 155 -9.83 -7.52 5.28
N ASN A 156 -8.58 -7.37 5.66
CA ASN A 156 -8.12 -7.56 7.03
C ASN A 156 -8.75 -6.52 7.97
N ILE A 157 -8.61 -5.23 7.66
CA ILE A 157 -9.17 -4.13 8.45
C ILE A 157 -10.70 -4.20 8.47
N THR A 158 -11.35 -4.45 7.33
CA THR A 158 -12.80 -4.59 7.26
C THR A 158 -13.30 -5.77 8.11
N THR A 159 -12.51 -6.85 8.21
CA THR A 159 -12.83 -7.98 9.10
C THR A 159 -12.77 -7.58 10.57
N VAL A 160 -11.79 -6.76 10.96
CA VAL A 160 -11.69 -6.21 12.31
C VAL A 160 -12.91 -5.34 12.62
N ILE A 161 -13.24 -4.40 11.72
CA ILE A 161 -14.43 -3.53 11.84
C ILE A 161 -15.69 -4.37 12.04
N ARG A 162 -15.91 -5.38 11.19
CA ARG A 162 -17.11 -6.23 11.23
C ARG A 162 -17.25 -7.04 12.52
N ARG A 163 -16.14 -7.38 13.19
CA ARG A 163 -16.13 -8.14 14.46
C ARG A 163 -16.47 -7.28 15.67
N TRP A 164 -16.38 -5.96 15.56
CA TRP A 164 -16.79 -5.10 16.65
C TRP A 164 -18.29 -5.22 16.93
N ALA A 165 -18.67 -5.36 18.21
CA ALA A 165 -20.05 -5.64 18.61
C ALA A 165 -21.04 -4.56 18.16
N GLY A 166 -20.59 -3.29 18.10
CA GLY A 166 -21.39 -2.14 17.66
C GLY A 166 -21.63 -2.08 16.15
N PHE A 167 -20.90 -2.84 15.32
CA PHE A 167 -20.91 -2.71 13.87
C PHE A 167 -22.30 -2.76 13.25
N LYS A 168 -23.16 -3.70 13.68
CA LYS A 168 -24.51 -3.86 13.13
C LYS A 168 -25.44 -2.65 13.34
N LYS A 169 -25.11 -1.79 14.30
CA LYS A 169 -25.89 -0.60 14.66
C LYS A 169 -25.19 0.69 14.23
N ALA A 170 -23.98 0.59 13.66
CA ALA A 170 -23.23 1.74 13.21
C ALA A 170 -23.93 2.42 12.04
N GLU A 171 -23.96 3.73 12.03
CA GLU A 171 -24.56 4.56 10.99
C GLU A 171 -23.52 5.43 10.29
N ASN A 172 -22.50 5.88 11.03
CA ASN A 172 -21.51 6.84 10.54
C ASN A 172 -20.08 6.32 10.72
N PHE A 173 -19.35 6.25 9.63
CA PHE A 173 -17.93 5.86 9.57
C PHE A 173 -17.08 7.01 9.07
N LEU A 174 -15.95 7.25 9.72
CA LEU A 174 -14.94 8.21 9.27
C LEU A 174 -13.64 7.49 8.94
N GLU A 175 -13.13 7.68 7.72
CA GLU A 175 -11.81 7.25 7.29
C GLU A 175 -10.90 8.47 7.16
N ILE A 176 -9.70 8.44 7.76
CA ILE A 176 -8.78 9.58 7.83
C ILE A 176 -7.48 9.27 7.10
N GLY A 177 -7.17 10.02 6.06
CA GLY A 177 -5.84 10.16 5.46
C GLY A 177 -5.26 8.92 4.80
N THR A 178 -6.08 7.99 4.29
CA THR A 178 -5.59 6.76 3.65
C THR A 178 -5.24 6.93 2.17
N GLY A 179 -5.72 8.00 1.54
CA GLY A 179 -5.48 8.32 0.13
C GLY A 179 -6.42 7.66 -0.87
N HIS A 180 -7.07 6.55 -0.52
CA HIS A 180 -7.78 5.71 -1.48
C HIS A 180 -9.26 5.44 -1.15
N GLY A 181 -9.70 5.59 0.11
CA GLY A 181 -11.09 5.40 0.56
C GLY A 181 -11.62 3.96 0.53
N LEU A 182 -10.77 2.97 0.34
CA LEU A 182 -11.19 1.59 0.14
C LEU A 182 -11.77 0.94 1.40
N TYR A 183 -11.34 1.39 2.58
CA TYR A 183 -11.89 0.84 3.84
C TYR A 183 -13.33 1.30 4.05
N ALA A 184 -13.63 2.58 3.77
CA ALA A 184 -14.99 3.11 3.79
C ALA A 184 -15.88 2.39 2.76
N ILE A 185 -15.39 2.22 1.54
CA ILE A 185 -16.07 1.48 0.46
C ILE A 185 -16.41 0.08 0.94
N ALA A 186 -15.42 -0.68 1.44
CA ALA A 186 -15.64 -2.06 1.86
C ALA A 186 -16.57 -2.16 3.09
N ALA A 187 -16.44 -1.24 4.05
CA ALA A 187 -17.33 -1.20 5.22
C ALA A 187 -18.78 -0.91 4.80
N CYS A 188 -19.00 0.05 3.90
CA CYS A 188 -20.31 0.35 3.34
C CYS A 188 -20.89 -0.80 2.52
N GLN A 189 -20.09 -1.54 1.78
CA GLN A 189 -20.56 -2.71 1.01
C GLN A 189 -21.10 -3.83 1.90
N ILE A 190 -20.45 -4.09 3.05
CA ILE A 190 -20.89 -5.13 3.97
C ILE A 190 -21.96 -4.69 4.96
N HIS A 191 -22.22 -3.39 5.09
CA HIS A 191 -23.23 -2.82 5.98
C HIS A 191 -24.17 -1.87 5.22
N PRO A 192 -25.39 -2.30 4.85
CA PRO A 192 -26.29 -1.51 4.02
C PRO A 192 -26.72 -0.15 4.61
N GLY A 193 -26.78 -0.03 5.93
CA GLY A 193 -27.17 1.21 6.63
C GLY A 193 -26.02 2.15 6.97
N LEU A 194 -24.75 1.79 6.69
CA LEU A 194 -23.60 2.60 7.04
C LEU A 194 -23.34 3.67 5.96
N ASN A 195 -23.17 4.91 6.37
CA ASN A 195 -22.63 5.99 5.55
C ASN A 195 -21.22 6.34 5.99
N ALA A 196 -20.41 6.84 5.10
CA ALA A 196 -19.05 7.18 5.42
C ALA A 196 -18.66 8.59 4.98
N MET A 197 -17.73 9.17 5.72
CA MET A 197 -16.96 10.34 5.34
C MET A 197 -15.51 9.90 5.18
N VAL A 198 -14.85 10.32 4.09
CA VAL A 198 -13.42 10.14 3.89
C VAL A 198 -12.76 11.50 3.90
N CYS A 199 -11.96 11.77 4.94
CA CYS A 199 -11.18 13.00 5.03
C CYS A 199 -9.79 12.78 4.46
N GLU A 200 -9.49 13.52 3.40
CA GLU A 200 -8.24 13.37 2.65
C GLU A 200 -7.72 14.72 2.15
N LYS A 201 -6.44 14.77 1.82
CA LYS A 201 -5.85 15.95 1.20
C LYS A 201 -6.44 16.19 -0.19
N PRO A 202 -6.60 17.47 -0.62
CA PRO A 202 -7.20 17.79 -1.92
C PRO A 202 -6.52 17.09 -3.11
N GLU A 203 -5.20 16.88 -3.04
CA GLU A 203 -4.42 16.20 -4.07
C GLU A 203 -4.86 14.74 -4.31
N ASN A 204 -5.39 14.06 -3.31
CA ASN A 204 -5.86 12.69 -3.41
C ASN A 204 -7.35 12.57 -3.81
N ALA A 205 -8.06 13.69 -3.87
CA ALA A 205 -9.51 13.70 -4.14
C ALA A 205 -9.89 13.02 -5.46
N LYS A 206 -9.04 13.15 -6.50
CA LYS A 206 -9.28 12.51 -7.80
C LYS A 206 -9.27 10.99 -7.71
N LEU A 207 -8.29 10.41 -7.00
CA LEU A 207 -8.19 8.96 -6.79
C LEU A 207 -9.37 8.45 -5.98
N LEU A 208 -9.70 9.16 -4.91
CA LEU A 208 -10.81 8.83 -4.04
C LEU A 208 -12.13 8.81 -4.79
N LEU A 209 -12.44 9.85 -5.58
CA LEU A 209 -13.63 9.90 -6.45
C LEU A 209 -13.65 8.75 -7.46
N LYS A 210 -12.50 8.45 -8.09
CA LYS A 210 -12.38 7.32 -9.02
C LYS A 210 -12.75 6.00 -8.35
N ASN A 211 -12.27 5.75 -7.14
CA ASN A 211 -12.59 4.54 -6.39
C ASN A 211 -14.06 4.50 -5.95
N ILE A 212 -14.60 5.59 -5.41
CA ILE A 212 -16.02 5.68 -5.00
C ILE A 212 -16.94 5.37 -6.19
N ASN A 213 -16.68 5.97 -7.36
CA ASN A 213 -17.45 5.74 -8.58
C ASN A 213 -17.29 4.30 -9.09
N ARG A 214 -16.06 3.78 -9.10
CA ARG A 214 -15.77 2.39 -9.52
C ARG A 214 -16.59 1.37 -8.75
N PHE A 215 -16.82 1.61 -7.46
CA PHE A 215 -17.53 0.69 -6.58
C PHE A 215 -18.99 1.08 -6.31
N GLY A 216 -19.52 2.12 -6.96
CA GLY A 216 -20.92 2.52 -6.89
C GLY A 216 -21.35 3.04 -5.52
N MET A 217 -20.47 3.79 -4.83
CA MET A 217 -20.68 4.25 -3.46
C MET A 217 -20.98 5.75 -3.33
N GLU A 218 -21.27 6.45 -4.43
CA GLU A 218 -21.45 7.91 -4.53
C GLU A 218 -22.58 8.45 -3.62
N LYS A 219 -23.57 7.61 -3.33
CA LYS A 219 -24.72 7.98 -2.51
C LYS A 219 -24.50 7.78 -1.01
N ARG A 220 -23.39 7.17 -0.64
CA ARG A 220 -23.14 6.71 0.74
C ARG A 220 -21.79 7.16 1.29
N ILE A 221 -20.91 7.69 0.44
CA ILE A 221 -19.59 8.15 0.84
C ILE A 221 -19.39 9.57 0.40
N ASP A 222 -19.22 10.46 1.36
CA ASP A 222 -18.87 11.85 1.17
C ASP A 222 -17.37 12.06 1.38
N ILE A 223 -16.81 13.11 0.73
CA ILE A 223 -15.40 13.47 0.82
C ILE A 223 -15.26 14.77 1.60
N CYS A 224 -14.37 14.76 2.58
CA CYS A 224 -13.93 15.94 3.31
C CYS A 224 -12.48 16.29 2.88
N SER A 225 -12.25 17.54 2.51
CA SER A 225 -10.91 18.04 2.14
C SER A 225 -10.22 18.83 3.25
N GLU A 226 -10.58 18.59 4.51
CA GLU A 226 -10.01 19.31 5.63
C GLU A 226 -8.62 18.80 5.98
N LYS A 227 -7.72 19.75 6.31
CA LYS A 227 -6.41 19.42 6.89
C LYS A 227 -6.62 18.74 8.23
N HIS A 228 -5.80 17.71 8.53
CA HIS A 228 -5.69 17.17 9.89
C HIS A 228 -5.57 18.32 10.89
N GLY A 229 -6.49 18.40 11.84
CA GLY A 229 -6.53 19.46 12.87
C GLY A 229 -7.79 20.33 12.86
N SER A 230 -8.72 20.13 11.93
CA SER A 230 -10.02 20.82 11.95
C SER A 230 -11.22 19.86 11.80
N LEU A 231 -11.11 18.64 12.36
CA LEU A 231 -12.26 17.73 12.46
C LEU A 231 -13.32 18.28 13.44
N GLN A 232 -13.50 19.61 13.47
CA GLN A 232 -14.49 20.29 14.31
C GLN A 232 -15.84 20.23 13.60
N GLY A 233 -16.66 19.28 14.00
CA GLY A 233 -18.02 19.12 13.49
C GLY A 233 -18.98 18.68 14.58
N THR A 234 -20.27 18.86 14.35
CA THR A 234 -21.34 18.33 15.21
C THR A 234 -21.63 16.85 14.93
N THR A 235 -21.09 16.31 13.84
CA THR A 235 -21.27 14.91 13.44
C THR A 235 -20.50 14.00 14.39
N GLN A 236 -21.18 13.03 14.96
CA GLN A 236 -20.59 11.99 15.80
C GLN A 236 -20.50 10.69 15.01
N TYR A 237 -19.33 10.03 15.08
CA TYR A 237 -19.04 8.80 14.35
C TYR A 237 -19.11 7.59 15.25
N ASP A 238 -19.66 6.50 14.73
CA ASP A 238 -19.66 5.20 15.40
C ASP A 238 -18.31 4.52 15.28
N ILE A 239 -17.65 4.73 14.13
CA ILE A 239 -16.37 4.14 13.80
C ILE A 239 -15.46 5.22 13.18
N ILE A 240 -14.23 5.31 13.65
CA ILE A 240 -13.16 6.14 13.06
C ILE A 240 -11.96 5.26 12.78
N LEU A 241 -11.44 5.32 11.55
CA LEU A 241 -10.23 4.63 11.13
C LEU A 241 -9.16 5.64 10.71
N ALA A 242 -7.98 5.51 11.30
CA ALA A 242 -6.75 6.17 10.85
C ALA A 242 -5.71 5.11 10.49
N SER A 243 -5.44 4.92 9.20
CA SER A 243 -4.46 3.94 8.72
C SER A 243 -3.33 4.66 8.00
N HIS A 244 -2.10 4.50 8.52
CA HIS A 244 -0.88 5.14 8.00
C HIS A 244 -0.98 6.66 7.81
N SER A 245 -1.81 7.33 8.62
CA SER A 245 -2.14 8.76 8.48
C SER A 245 -1.71 9.65 9.64
N LEU A 246 -1.29 9.09 10.78
CA LEU A 246 -0.93 9.84 11.97
C LEU A 246 0.60 9.93 12.21
N TYR A 247 1.41 9.76 11.18
CA TYR A 247 2.87 9.86 11.27
C TYR A 247 3.38 11.31 11.37
N GLY A 248 4.54 11.49 12.00
CA GLY A 248 5.37 12.70 12.00
C GLY A 248 4.71 13.96 12.52
N GLN A 249 3.74 13.79 13.35
CA GLN A 249 3.01 14.87 13.95
C GLN A 249 3.22 14.88 15.47
N ASP A 250 4.45 14.60 15.93
CA ASP A 250 4.75 14.46 17.35
C ASP A 250 4.21 15.64 18.16
N GLU A 251 4.30 16.86 17.62
CA GLU A 251 3.73 18.06 18.23
C GLU A 251 2.20 18.14 18.14
N HIS A 252 1.60 17.55 17.10
CA HIS A 252 0.17 17.64 16.82
C HIS A 252 -0.59 16.33 17.14
N LEU A 253 0.12 15.24 17.36
CA LEU A 253 -0.51 13.94 17.61
C LEU A 253 -1.49 13.96 18.80
N PRO A 254 -1.14 14.58 19.97
CA PRO A 254 -2.10 14.68 21.08
C PRO A 254 -3.37 15.44 20.68
N GLN A 255 -3.25 16.53 19.92
CA GLN A 255 -4.39 17.31 19.48
C GLN A 255 -5.23 16.51 18.47
N ASN A 256 -4.63 15.84 17.51
CA ASN A 256 -5.35 14.99 16.54
C ASN A 256 -6.13 13.86 17.24
N LEU A 257 -5.53 13.20 18.23
CA LEU A 257 -6.20 12.15 19.00
C LEU A 257 -7.31 12.69 19.87
N ARG A 258 -7.16 13.90 20.43
CA ARG A 258 -8.21 14.62 21.14
C ARG A 258 -9.39 14.96 20.23
N ASP A 259 -9.11 15.46 19.04
CA ASP A 259 -10.13 15.80 18.04
C ASP A 259 -10.89 14.54 17.63
N ILE A 260 -10.17 13.45 17.32
CA ILE A 260 -10.76 12.12 17.04
C ILE A 260 -11.67 11.68 18.22
N SER A 261 -11.17 11.75 19.45
CA SER A 261 -11.95 11.39 20.64
C SER A 261 -13.21 12.25 20.79
N SER A 262 -13.13 13.54 20.44
CA SER A 262 -14.26 14.47 20.58
C SER A 262 -15.43 14.14 19.65
N ILE A 263 -15.14 13.71 18.42
CA ILE A 263 -16.13 13.35 17.40
C ILE A 263 -16.52 11.88 17.37
N LEU A 264 -15.86 11.02 18.16
CA LEU A 264 -16.24 9.62 18.36
C LEU A 264 -17.41 9.55 19.33
N LYS A 265 -18.45 8.79 19.02
CA LYS A 265 -19.56 8.50 19.93
C LYS A 265 -19.07 7.78 21.19
N ASP A 266 -19.75 7.97 22.31
CA ASP A 266 -19.50 7.17 23.52
C ASP A 266 -19.68 5.69 23.20
N GLY A 267 -18.69 4.86 23.56
CA GLY A 267 -18.63 3.45 23.18
C GLY A 267 -18.34 3.17 21.69
N GLY A 268 -18.08 4.22 20.88
CA GLY A 268 -17.67 4.10 19.50
C GLY A 268 -16.28 3.47 19.35
N LEU A 269 -15.96 3.01 18.17
CA LEU A 269 -14.71 2.32 17.84
C LEU A 269 -13.73 3.24 17.13
N PHE A 270 -12.56 3.46 17.72
CA PHE A 270 -11.40 4.01 17.04
C PHE A 270 -10.44 2.89 16.64
N ILE A 271 -9.99 2.90 15.39
CA ILE A 271 -9.00 1.98 14.86
C ILE A 271 -7.81 2.80 14.36
N SER A 272 -6.62 2.49 14.85
CA SER A 272 -5.37 2.97 14.25
C SER A 272 -4.57 1.81 13.67
N ASN A 273 -3.93 1.99 12.52
CA ASN A 273 -3.06 1.01 11.90
C ASN A 273 -1.79 1.70 11.42
N HIS A 274 -0.65 1.46 12.10
CA HIS A 274 0.60 2.19 11.86
C HIS A 274 1.81 1.28 12.02
N TRP A 275 2.92 1.67 11.42
CA TRP A 275 4.24 1.14 11.74
C TRP A 275 4.76 1.81 13.02
N PHE A 276 5.41 1.04 13.86
CA PHE A 276 6.06 1.51 15.08
C PHE A 276 7.48 1.00 15.17
N VAL A 277 8.35 1.79 15.81
CA VAL A 277 9.73 1.39 16.10
C VAL A 277 9.73 0.12 16.95
N ARG A 278 10.54 -0.86 16.56
CA ARG A 278 10.76 -2.11 17.31
C ARG A 278 12.18 -2.10 17.89
N PRO A 279 12.34 -1.90 19.20
CA PRO A 279 13.66 -1.73 19.81
C PRO A 279 14.58 -2.96 19.69
N SER A 280 14.02 -4.16 19.53
CA SER A 280 14.77 -5.43 19.57
C SER A 280 15.08 -6.06 18.22
N GLU A 281 14.51 -5.55 17.15
CA GLU A 281 14.65 -6.12 15.82
C GLU A 281 15.11 -5.00 14.85
N GLY A 282 16.41 -4.68 14.87
CA GLY A 282 17.02 -3.85 13.82
C GLY A 282 16.87 -4.53 12.46
N THR A 283 15.65 -4.63 11.96
CA THR A 283 15.34 -5.32 10.72
C THR A 283 15.49 -4.34 9.57
N GLY A 284 16.13 -4.79 8.49
CA GLY A 284 16.23 -4.03 7.24
C GLY A 284 14.88 -3.52 6.74
N MET A 285 13.77 -4.17 7.10
CA MET A 285 12.41 -3.76 6.75
C MET A 285 12.00 -2.45 7.44
N GLN A 286 12.38 -2.20 8.70
CA GLN A 286 12.12 -0.91 9.33
C GLN A 286 12.83 0.23 8.59
N GLY A 287 14.12 0.03 8.23
CA GLY A 287 14.87 1.01 7.43
C GLY A 287 14.21 1.27 6.07
N LEU A 288 13.69 0.24 5.43
CA LEU A 288 12.95 0.38 4.18
C LEU A 288 11.70 1.26 4.36
N TYR A 289 10.91 1.08 5.44
CA TYR A 289 9.73 1.92 5.73
C TYR A 289 10.09 3.36 6.02
N GLU A 290 11.17 3.58 6.77
CA GLU A 290 11.66 4.94 7.06
C GLU A 290 12.10 5.65 5.79
N LEU A 291 12.80 4.96 4.88
CA LEU A 291 13.15 5.48 3.56
C LEU A 291 11.89 5.78 2.73
N GLU A 292 10.93 4.87 2.67
CA GLU A 292 9.67 5.07 1.95
C GLU A 292 8.92 6.30 2.46
N LEU A 293 8.76 6.42 3.77
CA LEU A 293 8.11 7.58 4.39
C LEU A 293 8.88 8.88 4.16
N GLY A 294 10.21 8.84 4.27
CA GLY A 294 11.07 9.99 4.03
C GLY A 294 11.00 10.47 2.59
N MET A 295 11.11 9.56 1.62
CA MET A 295 11.05 9.87 0.20
C MET A 295 9.69 10.45 -0.23
N HIS A 296 8.61 10.08 0.42
CA HIS A 296 7.30 10.66 0.20
C HIS A 296 7.05 11.94 1.03
N ASN A 297 8.09 12.55 1.59
CA ASN A 297 8.01 13.75 2.44
C ASN A 297 6.99 13.61 3.59
N ARG A 298 6.74 12.39 4.02
CA ARG A 298 5.81 12.19 5.11
C ARG A 298 6.53 12.36 6.44
N TYR A 299 7.62 11.65 6.68
CA TYR A 299 8.35 11.74 7.96
C TYR A 299 9.60 10.84 7.95
N HIS A 300 10.61 11.20 8.75
CA HIS A 300 11.86 10.45 8.86
C HIS A 300 11.88 9.47 10.03
N THR A 301 10.88 9.51 10.90
CA THR A 301 10.85 8.67 12.10
C THR A 301 9.50 8.00 12.26
N ILE A 302 9.55 6.71 12.54
CA ILE A 302 8.41 5.91 12.97
C ILE A 302 8.25 6.11 14.48
N GLN A 303 7.02 6.31 14.93
CA GLN A 303 6.70 6.57 16.34
C GLN A 303 7.03 5.39 17.25
N ASN A 304 7.30 5.68 18.52
CA ASN A 304 7.34 4.67 19.56
C ASN A 304 5.91 4.22 19.89
N ARG A 305 5.69 2.91 19.92
CA ARG A 305 4.37 2.34 20.17
C ARG A 305 3.83 2.66 21.56
N GLU A 306 4.67 2.53 22.60
CA GLU A 306 4.27 2.78 23.98
C GLU A 306 3.88 4.26 24.19
N GLU A 307 4.61 5.17 23.57
CA GLU A 307 4.30 6.59 23.60
C GLU A 307 2.96 6.89 22.93
N PHE A 308 2.70 6.32 21.75
CA PHE A 308 1.42 6.43 21.06
C PHE A 308 0.25 5.92 21.92
N GLU A 309 0.39 4.73 22.52
CA GLU A 309 -0.62 4.13 23.39
C GLU A 309 -0.90 5.01 24.63
N ASN A 310 0.15 5.61 25.22
CA ASN A 310 0.01 6.53 26.34
C ASN A 310 -0.72 7.82 25.97
N ILE A 311 -0.47 8.37 24.78
CA ILE A 311 -1.18 9.56 24.28
C ILE A 311 -2.64 9.21 24.01
N CYS A 312 -2.95 8.08 23.36
CA CYS A 312 -4.33 7.63 23.19
C CYS A 312 -5.10 7.61 24.49
N LYS A 313 -4.52 6.97 25.51
CA LYS A 313 -5.12 6.87 26.85
C LYS A 313 -5.35 8.24 27.50
N LYS A 314 -4.40 9.16 27.35
CA LYS A 314 -4.48 10.52 27.89
C LYS A 314 -5.59 11.34 27.23
N GLU A 315 -5.78 11.14 25.92
CA GLU A 315 -6.81 11.86 25.13
C GLU A 315 -8.18 11.13 25.13
N GLY A 316 -8.37 10.17 26.04
CA GLY A 316 -9.68 9.54 26.28
C GLY A 316 -10.00 8.37 25.35
N LEU A 317 -9.02 7.83 24.65
CA LEU A 317 -9.13 6.62 23.84
C LEU A 317 -8.54 5.42 24.61
N ASP A 318 -9.40 4.51 25.07
CA ASP A 318 -8.98 3.34 25.85
C ASP A 318 -8.76 2.14 24.94
N ILE A 319 -7.48 1.78 24.76
CA ILE A 319 -7.10 0.67 23.88
C ILE A 319 -7.43 -0.64 24.57
N PHE A 320 -8.36 -1.40 24.00
CA PHE A 320 -8.80 -2.69 24.54
C PHE A 320 -8.25 -3.89 23.76
N GLN A 321 -7.73 -3.65 22.53
CA GLN A 321 -7.14 -4.71 21.72
C GLN A 321 -6.02 -4.15 20.86
N THR A 322 -4.93 -4.89 20.77
CA THR A 322 -3.80 -4.64 19.86
C THR A 322 -3.49 -5.92 19.09
N GLY A 323 -3.10 -5.78 17.83
CA GLY A 323 -2.76 -6.89 16.97
C GLY A 323 -1.75 -6.51 15.91
N MET A 324 -1.25 -7.51 15.17
CA MET A 324 -0.35 -7.32 14.05
C MET A 324 -1.10 -7.54 12.74
N MET A 325 -0.87 -6.64 11.78
CA MET A 325 -1.36 -6.75 10.41
C MET A 325 -0.18 -6.95 9.47
N ARG A 326 -0.26 -7.96 8.60
CA ARG A 326 0.76 -8.20 7.56
C ARG A 326 0.28 -7.65 6.23
N SER A 327 1.12 -6.88 5.60
CA SER A 327 0.94 -6.35 4.25
C SER A 327 2.13 -6.71 3.35
N ALA A 328 2.07 -6.32 2.09
CA ALA A 328 3.22 -6.41 1.18
C ALA A 328 4.41 -5.55 1.64
N TYR A 329 4.15 -4.52 2.45
CA TYR A 329 5.16 -3.62 3.03
C TYR A 329 5.62 -4.04 4.42
N GLY A 330 5.23 -5.23 4.88
CA GLY A 330 5.60 -5.77 6.17
C GLY A 330 4.49 -5.72 7.21
N GLU A 331 4.88 -5.63 8.47
CA GLU A 331 3.97 -5.74 9.60
C GLU A 331 3.68 -4.38 10.21
N SER A 332 2.40 -4.01 10.28
CA SER A 332 1.90 -2.87 11.04
C SER A 332 1.21 -3.31 12.32
N THR A 333 1.10 -2.41 13.27
CA THR A 333 0.33 -2.64 14.50
C THR A 333 -1.03 -1.99 14.36
N ILE A 334 -2.08 -2.76 14.61
CA ILE A 334 -3.44 -2.26 14.71
C ILE A 334 -3.83 -2.12 16.19
N HIS A 335 -4.39 -0.97 16.55
CA HIS A 335 -5.01 -0.73 17.86
C HIS A 335 -6.52 -0.55 17.66
N MET A 336 -7.29 -1.12 18.58
CA MET A 336 -8.71 -0.88 18.71
C MET A 336 -8.96 -0.22 20.08
N ALA A 337 -9.56 0.95 20.05
CA ALA A 337 -9.86 1.71 21.26
C ALA A 337 -11.32 2.16 21.28
N ASN A 338 -11.89 2.25 22.47
CA ASN A 338 -13.17 2.89 22.72
C ASN A 338 -12.98 4.28 23.31
N LYS A 339 -13.92 5.19 23.07
CA LYS A 339 -13.99 6.42 23.83
C LYS A 339 -14.40 6.10 25.26
N LYS A 340 -13.65 6.63 26.23
CA LYS A 340 -14.05 6.56 27.65
C LYS A 340 -15.39 7.25 27.87
N THR A 341 -16.35 6.53 28.44
CA THR A 341 -17.59 7.14 28.85
C THR A 341 -17.32 8.09 30.04
N ALA A 342 -17.90 9.29 29.99
CA ALA A 342 -17.80 10.28 31.05
C ALA A 342 -18.52 9.78 32.31
N GLY A 343 -17.95 8.82 33.02
CA GLY A 343 -18.56 8.21 34.21
C GLY A 343 -17.73 7.13 34.89
N GLU A 344 -16.70 6.60 34.27
CA GLU A 344 -15.89 5.50 34.84
C GLU A 344 -14.59 5.96 35.53
N GLY A 345 -14.49 7.24 35.86
CA GLY A 345 -13.35 7.84 36.57
C GLY A 345 -13.73 8.34 37.96
N LYS A 346 -14.28 7.47 38.82
CA LYS A 346 -14.38 7.77 40.25
C LYS A 346 -13.96 6.56 41.06
#